data_07971edd6787919890a6a0bc779a3412
#
_entry.id   07971edd6787919890a6a0bc779a3412
#
_cell.length_a   1.000
_cell.length_b   1.000
_cell.length_c   1.000
_cell.angle_alpha   90.00
_cell.angle_beta   90.00
_cell.angle_gamma   90.00
#
_symmetry.space_group_name_H-M   'P 1'
#
loop_
_entity.id
_entity.type
_entity.pdbx_description
1 polymer ?
#
loop_
_entity_poly.entity_id
_entity_poly.type
_entity_poly.pdbx_seq_one_letter_code
_entity_poly.pdbx_strand_id
1 'polypeptide(L)'
;MSGELTKKCEEIRKKLIEVVSKNGGHLGPNLGVVELTVCLDEVFDFKEDIVLFDVGHQAYVYKILTDRAEKFDTIRTRKGLSPFLDPNESSYDHFVSGHAGTALPAAVGFAIANPDRKVIVVVGDASISNGHSLEALNYIGYKKLENILVIVNDNEMSIGENVGFISKFLKKVISSGKYQNFREDVKSFINRIKADRVKRTLERLERSIKGYVTPFYALESLGFRFFNVSEGNNIEKLLPMLKKVKDLKGPVILLVKTEKGKGYCFAEENKEKFHGIAPFNIETGNTYKNSVSYSEVFGNKILELGKEDENIYTLSAAMIKGTGLYKFSEEFPERCIDTGIAEGFAVTLAAGLAKSGKKPYVCIYSTFIQRAVSQLIHDVSIQNLPVRFIIDRSGIVGEDGKTHNGIYDLSFFLSIQNFTVLCPTTSKELEQALEISKDFNSGPLVIRIPRDSIFDIEDEKPLEIGRWKEIKKGSKNLFIATGTMLKIILEIYDELKNRGIDCTIVSAASVKPLDENYLLNYIKEYDNIFVLEENYVKNSFSTSILEFLNDNGIQKLIHRIALKYAIIPHGKREELLKEEKLKGESLIERIEELIYGRKK
;
A
#
# COMPACT_ATOMS: atom_id res chain seq x y z
N MET A 1 22.01 -33.00 0.46
CA MET A 1 21.61 -31.69 1.08
C MET A 1 21.50 -30.55 0.08
N SER A 2 22.57 -30.05 -0.58
CA SER A 2 22.43 -28.96 -1.57
C SER A 2 21.51 -29.34 -2.74
N GLY A 3 21.62 -30.52 -3.32
CA GLY A 3 20.77 -30.98 -4.42
C GLY A 3 19.29 -31.19 -4.05
N GLU A 4 18.98 -31.60 -2.85
CA GLU A 4 17.60 -31.76 -2.36
C GLU A 4 16.95 -30.38 -2.15
N LEU A 5 17.69 -29.43 -1.58
CA LEU A 5 17.21 -28.04 -1.42
C LEU A 5 16.99 -27.38 -2.78
N THR A 6 17.86 -27.61 -3.76
CA THR A 6 17.68 -27.10 -5.12
C THR A 6 16.40 -27.65 -5.74
N LYS A 7 16.15 -28.96 -5.62
CA LYS A 7 14.92 -29.58 -6.11
C LYS A 7 13.67 -28.99 -5.42
N LYS A 8 13.73 -28.81 -4.08
CA LYS A 8 12.66 -28.17 -3.30
C LYS A 8 12.37 -26.74 -3.81
N CYS A 9 13.41 -25.98 -4.13
CA CYS A 9 13.28 -24.62 -4.70
C CYS A 9 12.58 -24.65 -6.08
N GLU A 10 12.93 -25.61 -6.95
CA GLU A 10 12.32 -25.75 -8.28
C GLU A 10 10.82 -26.11 -8.18
N GLU A 11 10.47 -27.04 -7.29
CA GLU A 11 9.08 -27.44 -7.03
C GLU A 11 8.24 -26.26 -6.50
N ILE A 12 8.76 -25.50 -5.54
CA ILE A 12 8.11 -24.31 -5.00
C ILE A 12 7.92 -23.25 -6.09
N ARG A 13 8.93 -23.01 -6.92
CA ARG A 13 8.89 -22.04 -8.01
C ARG A 13 7.81 -22.38 -9.03
N LYS A 14 7.72 -23.66 -9.42
CA LYS A 14 6.66 -24.14 -10.30
C LYS A 14 5.28 -23.92 -9.69
N LYS A 15 5.09 -24.26 -8.41
CA LYS A 15 3.83 -24.07 -7.69
C LYS A 15 3.44 -22.58 -7.62
N LEU A 16 4.39 -21.68 -7.37
CA LEU A 16 4.16 -20.23 -7.36
C LEU A 16 3.63 -19.73 -8.70
N ILE A 17 4.27 -20.12 -9.81
CA ILE A 17 3.87 -19.73 -11.17
C ILE A 17 2.46 -20.23 -11.49
N GLU A 18 2.19 -21.51 -11.23
CA GLU A 18 0.89 -22.14 -11.48
C GLU A 18 -0.25 -21.47 -10.69
N VAL A 19 -0.05 -21.19 -9.42
CA VAL A 19 -1.10 -20.63 -8.56
C VAL A 19 -1.31 -19.16 -8.84
N VAL A 20 -0.22 -18.38 -8.93
CA VAL A 20 -0.34 -16.92 -9.15
C VAL A 20 -0.83 -16.61 -10.55
N SER A 21 -0.58 -17.45 -11.56
CA SER A 21 -1.18 -17.27 -12.90
C SER A 21 -2.70 -17.29 -12.89
N LYS A 22 -3.32 -18.05 -11.96
CA LYS A 22 -4.78 -18.19 -11.82
C LYS A 22 -5.40 -17.13 -10.90
N ASN A 23 -4.74 -16.87 -9.77
CA ASN A 23 -5.29 -16.05 -8.69
C ASN A 23 -4.79 -14.60 -8.71
N GLY A 24 -3.75 -14.31 -9.51
CA GLY A 24 -2.98 -13.08 -9.40
C GLY A 24 -2.14 -13.05 -8.12
N GLY A 25 -1.33 -12.01 -7.94
CA GLY A 25 -0.54 -11.82 -6.73
C GLY A 25 0.89 -11.36 -6.99
N HIS A 26 1.74 -11.47 -5.98
CA HIS A 26 3.11 -10.94 -5.97
C HIS A 26 4.12 -11.99 -6.48
N LEU A 27 4.10 -12.30 -7.79
CA LEU A 27 4.92 -13.37 -8.34
C LEU A 27 6.42 -13.06 -8.30
N GLY A 28 6.84 -11.93 -8.87
CA GLY A 28 8.25 -11.57 -9.00
C GLY A 28 8.99 -11.52 -7.67
N PRO A 29 8.46 -10.86 -6.62
CA PRO A 29 9.06 -10.83 -5.29
C PRO A 29 9.24 -12.23 -4.68
N ASN A 30 8.25 -13.11 -4.83
CA ASN A 30 8.31 -14.46 -4.27
C ASN A 30 9.31 -15.36 -5.02
N LEU A 31 9.36 -15.29 -6.35
CA LEU A 31 10.35 -16.02 -7.15
C LEU A 31 11.79 -15.62 -6.77
N GLY A 32 12.00 -14.34 -6.42
CA GLY A 32 13.31 -13.84 -6.01
C GLY A 32 13.82 -14.38 -4.69
N VAL A 33 12.95 -14.75 -3.77
CA VAL A 33 13.31 -15.17 -2.39
C VAL A 33 13.12 -16.65 -2.11
N VAL A 34 12.95 -17.49 -3.12
CA VAL A 34 12.74 -18.94 -2.93
C VAL A 34 13.92 -19.55 -2.18
N GLU A 35 15.15 -19.38 -2.67
CA GLU A 35 16.35 -19.92 -2.04
C GLU A 35 16.57 -19.32 -0.64
N LEU A 36 16.32 -18.01 -0.48
CA LEU A 36 16.45 -17.36 0.82
C LEU A 36 15.52 -18.00 1.86
N THR A 37 14.25 -18.17 1.52
CA THR A 37 13.26 -18.67 2.48
C THR A 37 13.45 -20.17 2.77
N VAL A 38 13.84 -20.98 1.75
CA VAL A 38 14.20 -22.39 1.93
C VAL A 38 15.44 -22.55 2.81
N CYS A 39 16.47 -21.69 2.62
CA CYS A 39 17.66 -21.74 3.47
C CYS A 39 17.36 -21.22 4.90
N LEU A 40 16.40 -20.32 5.08
CA LEU A 40 15.94 -19.91 6.42
C LEU A 40 15.26 -21.09 7.14
N ASP A 41 14.38 -21.83 6.47
CA ASP A 41 13.71 -23.02 6.98
C ASP A 41 14.71 -24.11 7.40
N GLU A 42 15.80 -24.28 6.64
CA GLU A 42 16.88 -25.23 6.96
C GLU A 42 17.73 -24.84 8.17
N VAL A 43 17.86 -23.52 8.42
CA VAL A 43 18.77 -23.01 9.46
C VAL A 43 18.04 -22.68 10.75
N PHE A 44 16.85 -22.12 10.68
CA PHE A 44 16.07 -21.63 11.81
C PHE A 44 14.85 -22.52 12.05
N ASP A 45 14.41 -22.61 13.29
CA ASP A 45 13.17 -23.30 13.63
C ASP A 45 12.02 -22.30 13.66
N PHE A 46 11.17 -22.30 12.63
CA PHE A 46 10.05 -21.35 12.52
C PHE A 46 8.97 -21.52 13.62
N LYS A 47 9.01 -22.59 14.43
CA LYS A 47 8.15 -22.74 15.61
C LYS A 47 8.71 -22.00 16.82
N GLU A 48 10.03 -22.04 16.97
CA GLU A 48 10.73 -21.45 18.12
C GLU A 48 11.21 -20.03 17.82
N ASP A 49 11.71 -19.76 16.61
CA ASP A 49 12.20 -18.45 16.19
C ASP A 49 11.05 -17.56 15.71
N ILE A 50 11.19 -16.24 15.88
CA ILE A 50 10.18 -15.27 15.43
C ILE A 50 10.60 -14.74 14.07
N VAL A 51 9.84 -15.07 13.02
CA VAL A 51 10.12 -14.62 11.66
C VAL A 51 9.10 -13.59 11.22
N LEU A 52 9.57 -12.42 10.76
CA LEU A 52 8.76 -11.30 10.29
C LEU A 52 9.16 -10.92 8.86
N PHE A 53 8.18 -10.62 8.04
CA PHE A 53 8.39 -10.12 6.69
C PHE A 53 7.82 -8.71 6.57
N ASP A 54 8.66 -7.75 6.19
CA ASP A 54 8.20 -6.38 5.95
C ASP A 54 7.40 -6.32 4.65
N VAL A 55 6.26 -5.62 4.66
CA VAL A 55 5.19 -5.73 3.66
C VAL A 55 4.59 -7.15 3.61
N GLY A 56 5.39 -8.19 3.57
CA GLY A 56 4.94 -9.59 3.48
C GLY A 56 4.48 -10.03 2.09
N HIS A 57 4.65 -9.21 1.07
CA HIS A 57 4.34 -9.56 -0.31
C HIS A 57 5.25 -10.66 -0.88
N GLN A 58 6.39 -10.92 -0.26
CA GLN A 58 7.36 -11.99 -0.58
C GLN A 58 7.25 -13.22 0.36
N ALA A 59 6.15 -13.36 1.11
CA ALA A 59 5.99 -14.41 2.12
C ALA A 59 5.25 -15.67 1.63
N TYR A 60 4.99 -15.82 0.32
CA TYR A 60 4.29 -17.00 -0.21
C TYR A 60 5.10 -18.28 0.00
N VAL A 61 6.42 -18.21 -0.19
CA VAL A 61 7.33 -19.33 0.06
C VAL A 61 7.28 -19.75 1.52
N TYR A 62 7.25 -18.79 2.45
CA TYR A 62 7.11 -19.06 3.89
C TYR A 62 5.78 -19.76 4.21
N LYS A 63 4.68 -19.34 3.57
CA LYS A 63 3.38 -20.03 3.71
C LYS A 63 3.43 -21.48 3.21
N ILE A 64 4.12 -21.74 2.10
CA ILE A 64 4.29 -23.10 1.57
C ILE A 64 5.15 -23.98 2.49
N LEU A 65 6.18 -23.40 3.13
CA LEU A 65 7.11 -24.14 4.00
C LEU A 65 6.55 -24.40 5.41
N THR A 66 5.49 -23.67 5.79
CA THR A 66 4.79 -23.86 7.06
C THR A 66 3.56 -24.77 6.90
N ASP A 67 2.50 -24.53 7.65
CA ASP A 67 1.30 -25.39 7.70
C ASP A 67 0.29 -25.19 6.55
N ARG A 68 0.65 -24.44 5.49
CA ARG A 68 -0.29 -23.98 4.45
C ARG A 68 -0.04 -24.51 3.04
N ALA A 69 0.90 -25.45 2.86
CA ALA A 69 1.26 -26.00 1.54
C ALA A 69 0.06 -26.57 0.77
N GLU A 70 -0.80 -27.35 1.46
CA GLU A 70 -1.97 -28.00 0.86
C GLU A 70 -3.07 -27.00 0.44
N LYS A 71 -3.17 -25.88 1.16
CA LYS A 71 -4.16 -24.84 0.90
C LYS A 71 -3.65 -23.71 0.00
N PHE A 72 -2.39 -23.78 -0.45
CA PHE A 72 -1.75 -22.66 -1.16
C PHE A 72 -2.47 -22.30 -2.48
N ASP A 73 -3.16 -23.24 -3.11
CA ASP A 73 -3.98 -23.00 -4.31
C ASP A 73 -5.13 -22.01 -4.08
N THR A 74 -5.51 -21.78 -2.82
CA THR A 74 -6.58 -20.86 -2.43
C THR A 74 -6.11 -19.47 -2.08
N ILE A 75 -4.82 -19.16 -2.27
CA ILE A 75 -4.29 -17.84 -1.91
C ILE A 75 -5.04 -16.73 -2.63
N ARG A 76 -5.37 -15.64 -1.92
CA ARG A 76 -6.11 -14.47 -2.42
C ARG A 76 -7.57 -14.74 -2.80
N THR A 77 -8.06 -15.97 -2.68
CA THR A 77 -9.48 -16.28 -2.91
C THR A 77 -10.30 -16.13 -1.63
N ARG A 78 -11.58 -15.84 -1.76
CA ARG A 78 -12.49 -15.69 -0.61
C ARG A 78 -12.53 -16.98 0.23
N LYS A 79 -12.38 -16.86 1.54
CA LYS A 79 -12.23 -17.96 2.50
C LYS A 79 -10.97 -18.84 2.32
N GLY A 80 -10.10 -18.49 1.40
CA GLY A 80 -8.80 -19.11 1.20
C GLY A 80 -7.70 -18.42 2.00
N LEU A 81 -6.43 -18.67 1.62
CA LEU A 81 -5.28 -18.06 2.28
C LEU A 81 -5.17 -16.56 1.98
N SER A 82 -4.85 -15.80 3.02
CA SER A 82 -4.56 -14.36 2.92
C SER A 82 -3.35 -14.09 2.03
N PRO A 83 -3.35 -12.97 1.27
CA PRO A 83 -2.18 -12.56 0.47
C PRO A 83 -0.97 -12.16 1.32
N PHE A 84 -1.20 -11.81 2.58
CA PHE A 84 -0.17 -11.39 3.54
C PHE A 84 -0.19 -12.27 4.78
N LEU A 85 0.81 -12.10 5.66
CA LEU A 85 0.85 -12.84 6.92
C LEU A 85 -0.23 -12.33 7.87
N ASP A 86 -0.89 -13.28 8.54
CA ASP A 86 -2.00 -13.02 9.46
C ASP A 86 -1.98 -14.01 10.63
N PRO A 87 -1.76 -13.54 11.88
CA PRO A 87 -1.79 -14.39 13.08
C PRO A 87 -3.09 -15.18 13.27
N ASN A 88 -4.20 -14.73 12.66
CA ASN A 88 -5.46 -15.48 12.69
C ASN A 88 -5.50 -16.63 11.68
N GLU A 89 -4.57 -16.68 10.73
CA GLU A 89 -4.48 -17.74 9.71
C GLU A 89 -3.57 -18.88 10.15
N SER A 90 -2.45 -18.56 10.80
CA SER A 90 -1.45 -19.54 11.22
C SER A 90 -0.68 -19.05 12.45
N SER A 91 -0.34 -19.98 13.35
CA SER A 91 0.52 -19.71 14.51
C SER A 91 1.97 -19.38 14.14
N TYR A 92 2.38 -19.61 12.91
CA TYR A 92 3.68 -19.19 12.40
C TYR A 92 3.72 -17.69 12.07
N ASP A 93 2.58 -17.04 11.90
CA ASP A 93 2.48 -15.62 11.58
C ASP A 93 2.44 -14.79 12.86
N HIS A 94 3.56 -14.27 13.31
CA HIS A 94 3.64 -13.52 14.58
C HIS A 94 3.07 -12.11 14.50
N PHE A 95 2.99 -11.51 13.31
CA PHE A 95 2.50 -10.14 13.12
C PHE A 95 1.79 -9.97 11.77
N VAL A 96 0.74 -9.14 11.74
CA VAL A 96 0.05 -8.81 10.50
C VAL A 96 1.00 -8.03 9.59
N SER A 97 1.15 -8.48 8.34
CA SER A 97 1.90 -7.75 7.33
C SER A 97 0.97 -7.12 6.27
N GLY A 98 1.51 -6.32 5.36
CA GLY A 98 0.78 -5.62 4.29
C GLY A 98 1.34 -4.21 4.01
N HIS A 99 1.84 -3.52 5.03
CA HIS A 99 2.42 -2.18 4.92
C HIS A 99 3.93 -2.20 5.16
N ALA A 100 4.68 -1.44 4.36
CA ALA A 100 6.14 -1.31 4.51
C ALA A 100 6.53 -0.56 5.80
N GLY A 101 7.72 -0.86 6.33
CA GLY A 101 8.28 -0.19 7.50
C GLY A 101 7.64 -0.58 8.83
N THR A 102 6.87 -1.68 8.88
CA THR A 102 6.20 -2.13 10.11
C THR A 102 6.92 -3.29 10.80
N ALA A 103 7.61 -4.13 10.04
CA ALA A 103 8.24 -5.35 10.58
C ALA A 103 9.42 -5.05 11.50
N LEU A 104 10.28 -4.08 11.17
CA LEU A 104 11.41 -3.72 12.02
C LEU A 104 11.00 -3.15 13.38
N PRO A 105 10.07 -2.15 13.47
CA PRO A 105 9.55 -1.71 14.76
C PRO A 105 8.90 -2.83 15.58
N ALA A 106 8.12 -3.69 14.93
CA ALA A 106 7.52 -4.85 15.60
C ALA A 106 8.58 -5.81 16.12
N ALA A 107 9.64 -6.08 15.33
CA ALA A 107 10.77 -6.93 15.74
C ALA A 107 11.49 -6.42 16.98
N VAL A 108 11.63 -5.11 17.15
CA VAL A 108 12.17 -4.52 18.38
C VAL A 108 11.34 -4.93 19.59
N GLY A 109 10.01 -4.83 19.49
CA GLY A 109 9.10 -5.26 20.55
C GLY A 109 9.23 -6.75 20.86
N PHE A 110 9.26 -7.60 19.83
CA PHE A 110 9.45 -9.04 20.00
C PHE A 110 10.80 -9.39 20.60
N ALA A 111 11.89 -8.73 20.17
CA ALA A 111 13.24 -8.99 20.68
C ALA A 111 13.38 -8.63 22.17
N ILE A 112 12.74 -7.55 22.59
CA ILE A 112 12.73 -7.13 24.00
C ILE A 112 11.91 -8.09 24.86
N ALA A 113 10.75 -8.52 24.36
CA ALA A 113 9.83 -9.38 25.11
C ALA A 113 10.29 -10.85 25.16
N ASN A 114 11.13 -11.30 24.23
CA ASN A 114 11.57 -12.69 24.10
C ASN A 114 13.11 -12.75 23.95
N PRO A 115 13.88 -12.47 25.01
CA PRO A 115 15.35 -12.38 24.93
C PRO A 115 16.01 -13.69 24.52
N ASP A 116 15.38 -14.83 24.80
CA ASP A 116 15.90 -16.17 24.53
C ASP A 116 15.53 -16.70 23.12
N ARG A 117 14.64 -16.00 22.39
CA ARG A 117 14.21 -16.37 21.03
C ARG A 117 14.94 -15.51 20.00
N LYS A 118 15.32 -16.10 18.88
CA LYS A 118 15.85 -15.32 17.75
C LYS A 118 14.71 -14.62 17.03
N VAL A 119 14.91 -13.34 16.70
CA VAL A 119 13.97 -12.53 15.90
C VAL A 119 14.62 -12.27 14.56
N ILE A 120 14.02 -12.78 13.49
CA ILE A 120 14.49 -12.66 12.11
C ILE A 120 13.54 -11.76 11.35
N VAL A 121 14.05 -10.72 10.72
CA VAL A 121 13.24 -9.77 9.94
C VAL A 121 13.73 -9.74 8.51
N VAL A 122 12.88 -10.09 7.56
CA VAL A 122 13.16 -9.96 6.12
C VAL A 122 12.58 -8.64 5.62
N VAL A 123 13.44 -7.73 5.18
CA VAL A 123 13.09 -6.37 4.76
C VAL A 123 13.57 -6.15 3.33
N GLY A 124 12.73 -5.57 2.47
CA GLY A 124 13.17 -5.13 1.14
C GLY A 124 14.04 -3.86 1.19
N ASP A 125 14.87 -3.70 0.18
CA ASP A 125 15.79 -2.56 0.00
C ASP A 125 15.08 -1.19 -0.05
N ALA A 126 13.85 -1.10 -0.55
CA ALA A 126 13.05 0.10 -0.49
C ALA A 126 12.47 0.34 0.92
N SER A 127 12.00 -0.71 1.58
CA SER A 127 11.37 -0.62 2.91
C SER A 127 12.34 -0.22 4.02
N ILE A 128 13.63 -0.57 3.90
CA ILE A 128 14.63 -0.19 4.91
C ILE A 128 14.88 1.32 4.95
N SER A 129 14.60 2.03 3.86
CA SER A 129 14.72 3.49 3.79
C SER A 129 13.50 4.25 4.33
N ASN A 130 12.42 3.54 4.68
CA ASN A 130 11.25 4.14 5.34
C ASN A 130 11.62 4.70 6.72
N GLY A 131 10.99 5.83 7.11
CA GLY A 131 11.28 6.51 8.38
C GLY A 131 11.19 5.59 9.60
N HIS A 132 10.12 4.82 9.75
CA HIS A 132 9.93 3.88 10.87
C HIS A 132 11.00 2.78 10.89
N SER A 133 11.45 2.30 9.70
CA SER A 133 12.55 1.35 9.62
C SER A 133 13.86 1.95 10.13
N LEU A 134 14.15 3.22 9.77
CA LEU A 134 15.35 3.93 10.23
C LEU A 134 15.32 4.22 11.74
N GLU A 135 14.16 4.60 12.27
CA GLU A 135 13.94 4.77 13.72
C GLU A 135 14.20 3.46 14.47
N ALA A 136 13.67 2.34 13.94
CA ALA A 136 13.89 1.02 14.52
C ALA A 136 15.37 0.60 14.49
N LEU A 137 16.05 0.79 13.34
CA LEU A 137 17.49 0.49 13.24
C LEU A 137 18.31 1.32 14.23
N ASN A 138 18.03 2.62 14.35
CA ASN A 138 18.68 3.48 15.34
C ASN A 138 18.48 2.95 16.77
N TYR A 139 17.25 2.54 17.12
CA TYR A 139 16.94 2.01 18.44
C TYR A 139 17.58 0.65 18.71
N ILE A 140 17.58 -0.27 17.74
CA ILE A 140 18.24 -1.59 17.81
C ILE A 140 19.73 -1.41 18.14
N GLY A 141 20.41 -0.51 17.42
CA GLY A 141 21.82 -0.23 17.62
C GLY A 141 22.09 0.42 18.98
N TYR A 142 21.28 1.39 19.40
CA TYR A 142 21.37 2.03 20.71
C TYR A 142 21.23 1.03 21.87
N LYS A 143 20.23 0.14 21.80
CA LYS A 143 19.97 -0.90 22.81
C LYS A 143 20.88 -2.12 22.69
N LYS A 144 21.59 -2.29 21.58
CA LYS A 144 22.44 -3.44 21.29
C LYS A 144 21.70 -4.77 21.46
N LEU A 145 20.49 -4.86 20.90
CA LEU A 145 19.65 -6.06 21.02
C LEU A 145 20.41 -7.29 20.49
N GLU A 146 20.58 -8.32 21.35
CA GLU A 146 21.46 -9.46 21.06
C GLU A 146 20.83 -10.54 20.18
N ASN A 147 19.51 -10.59 20.12
CA ASN A 147 18.74 -11.68 19.50
C ASN A 147 18.09 -11.31 18.17
N ILE A 148 18.48 -10.18 17.54
CA ILE A 148 17.87 -9.71 16.28
C ILE A 148 18.79 -9.93 15.08
N LEU A 149 18.21 -10.47 13.99
CA LEU A 149 18.82 -10.62 12.68
C LEU A 149 17.96 -9.90 11.62
N VAL A 150 18.48 -8.84 11.05
CA VAL A 150 17.85 -8.11 9.95
C VAL A 150 18.42 -8.60 8.63
N ILE A 151 17.59 -9.20 7.79
CA ILE A 151 17.93 -9.65 6.44
C ILE A 151 17.41 -8.63 5.46
N VAL A 152 18.30 -7.91 4.80
CA VAL A 152 17.95 -6.96 3.75
C VAL A 152 18.01 -7.69 2.42
N ASN A 153 16.84 -7.92 1.84
CA ASN A 153 16.70 -8.48 0.50
C ASN A 153 16.83 -7.36 -0.53
N ASP A 154 17.97 -7.29 -1.19
CA ASP A 154 18.21 -6.35 -2.28
C ASP A 154 18.03 -7.03 -3.63
N ASN A 155 16.97 -6.62 -4.32
CA ASN A 155 16.70 -7.04 -5.69
C ASN A 155 16.76 -5.86 -6.69
N GLU A 156 17.38 -4.74 -6.26
CA GLU A 156 17.60 -3.50 -7.02
C GLU A 156 16.31 -2.75 -7.42
N MET A 157 15.13 -3.23 -6.98
CA MET A 157 13.84 -2.66 -7.37
C MET A 157 12.81 -2.72 -6.23
N SER A 158 12.08 -1.60 -6.04
CA SER A 158 10.78 -1.58 -5.36
C SER A 158 9.64 -1.94 -6.36
N ILE A 159 8.52 -1.23 -6.33
CA ILE A 159 7.54 -1.25 -7.42
C ILE A 159 8.17 -0.62 -8.68
N GLY A 160 8.95 0.47 -8.55
CA GLY A 160 9.80 1.10 -9.56
C GLY A 160 11.28 1.12 -9.16
N GLU A 161 12.09 1.99 -9.76
CA GLU A 161 13.47 2.20 -9.33
C GLU A 161 13.52 2.80 -7.92
N ASN A 162 14.45 2.30 -7.11
CA ASN A 162 14.61 2.78 -5.74
C ASN A 162 15.09 4.23 -5.67
N VAL A 163 14.36 5.07 -4.96
CA VAL A 163 14.67 6.48 -4.76
C VAL A 163 15.46 6.68 -3.45
N GLY A 164 16.40 7.62 -3.48
CA GLY A 164 17.10 8.12 -2.30
C GLY A 164 18.54 7.66 -2.15
N PHE A 165 19.27 8.39 -1.27
CA PHE A 165 20.69 8.15 -1.04
C PHE A 165 20.96 6.79 -0.39
N ILE A 166 20.12 6.35 0.54
CA ILE A 166 20.29 5.08 1.26
C ILE A 166 20.22 3.90 0.30
N SER A 167 19.29 3.89 -0.64
CA SER A 167 19.17 2.84 -1.66
C SER A 167 20.39 2.83 -2.61
N LYS A 168 20.84 4.01 -3.05
CA LYS A 168 22.08 4.15 -3.84
C LYS A 168 23.32 3.72 -3.05
N PHE A 169 23.33 3.97 -1.76
CA PHE A 169 24.37 3.59 -0.84
C PHE A 169 24.44 2.06 -0.67
N LEU A 170 23.30 1.39 -0.47
CA LEU A 170 23.23 -0.07 -0.40
C LEU A 170 23.71 -0.72 -1.71
N LYS A 171 23.35 -0.17 -2.87
CA LYS A 171 23.86 -0.62 -4.18
C LYS A 171 25.40 -0.55 -4.28
N LYS A 172 26.02 0.54 -3.81
CA LYS A 172 27.51 0.66 -3.76
C LYS A 172 28.13 -0.37 -2.83
N VAL A 173 27.46 -0.68 -1.74
CA VAL A 173 27.87 -1.70 -0.78
C VAL A 173 27.97 -3.08 -1.42
N ILE A 174 26.96 -3.46 -2.22
CA ILE A 174 26.86 -4.77 -2.87
C ILE A 174 27.90 -4.92 -3.98
N SER A 175 28.12 -3.87 -4.78
CA SER A 175 29.04 -3.90 -5.92
C SER A 175 30.52 -3.96 -5.51
N SER A 176 30.87 -3.67 -4.25
CA SER A 176 32.23 -3.68 -3.74
C SER A 176 32.70 -5.06 -3.22
N GLY A 177 32.60 -6.10 -4.05
CA GLY A 177 33.06 -7.46 -3.71
C GLY A 177 34.55 -7.57 -3.30
N LYS A 178 35.33 -6.50 -3.42
CA LYS A 178 36.72 -6.39 -2.98
C LYS A 178 36.90 -6.16 -1.47
N TYR A 179 35.83 -5.84 -0.73
CA TYR A 179 35.95 -5.44 0.67
C TYR A 179 36.21 -6.60 1.65
N GLN A 180 35.59 -7.76 1.44
CA GLN A 180 35.83 -8.91 2.33
C GLN A 180 37.28 -9.39 2.24
N ASN A 181 37.84 -9.45 1.03
CA ASN A 181 39.22 -9.80 0.83
C ASN A 181 40.19 -8.76 1.42
N PHE A 182 39.88 -7.46 1.24
CA PHE A 182 40.66 -6.38 1.83
C PHE A 182 40.65 -6.40 3.36
N ARG A 183 39.48 -6.70 3.99
CA ARG A 183 39.36 -6.81 5.44
C ARG A 183 40.16 -7.98 6.00
N GLU A 184 40.12 -9.14 5.35
CA GLU A 184 40.91 -10.32 5.74
C GLU A 184 42.43 -10.08 5.53
N ASP A 185 42.80 -9.42 4.47
CA ASP A 185 44.19 -9.05 4.17
C ASP A 185 44.73 -8.03 5.19
N VAL A 186 43.95 -6.99 5.51
CA VAL A 186 44.33 -5.98 6.53
C VAL A 186 44.38 -6.60 7.91
N LYS A 187 43.42 -7.44 8.30
CA LYS A 187 43.46 -8.17 9.59
C LYS A 187 44.66 -9.11 9.66
N SER A 188 44.93 -9.85 8.60
CA SER A 188 46.10 -10.76 8.55
C SER A 188 47.42 -9.98 8.64
N PHE A 189 47.49 -8.79 8.01
CA PHE A 189 48.63 -7.91 8.08
C PHE A 189 48.81 -7.31 9.50
N ILE A 190 47.74 -6.78 10.11
CA ILE A 190 47.78 -6.23 11.48
C ILE A 190 48.16 -7.30 12.50
N ASN A 191 47.64 -8.54 12.34
CA ASN A 191 47.96 -9.65 13.23
C ASN A 191 49.44 -10.14 13.11
N ARG A 192 50.12 -9.85 12.01
CA ARG A 192 51.53 -10.15 11.83
C ARG A 192 52.48 -9.14 12.50
N ILE A 193 51.98 -7.99 12.92
CA ILE A 193 52.76 -6.95 13.55
C ILE A 193 52.85 -7.17 15.05
N LYS A 194 54.04 -7.45 15.56
CA LYS A 194 54.29 -7.76 17.01
C LYS A 194 54.42 -6.54 17.95
N ALA A 195 54.27 -5.32 17.44
CA ALA A 195 54.45 -4.11 18.25
C ALA A 195 53.13 -3.44 18.64
N ASP A 196 52.73 -3.47 19.91
CA ASP A 196 51.45 -2.97 20.42
C ASP A 196 51.15 -1.49 20.15
N ARG A 197 52.13 -0.61 20.09
CA ARG A 197 51.96 0.81 19.73
C ARG A 197 51.63 1.01 18.24
N VAL A 198 52.28 0.28 17.38
CA VAL A 198 52.05 0.33 15.93
C VAL A 198 50.67 -0.27 15.60
N LYS A 199 50.30 -1.34 16.28
CA LYS A 199 48.99 -1.99 16.17
C LYS A 199 47.86 -1.02 16.52
N ARG A 200 47.93 -0.28 17.65
CA ARG A 200 46.90 0.73 18.00
C ARG A 200 46.86 1.91 17.05
N THR A 201 47.97 2.33 16.49
CA THR A 201 48.01 3.41 15.50
C THR A 201 47.41 2.95 14.15
N LEU A 202 47.75 1.73 13.73
CA LEU A 202 47.16 1.12 12.53
C LEU A 202 45.67 0.82 12.68
N GLU A 203 45.20 0.40 13.85
CA GLU A 203 43.79 0.23 14.14
C GLU A 203 43.03 1.58 14.15
N ARG A 204 43.66 2.68 14.56
CA ARG A 204 43.12 4.04 14.43
C ARG A 204 43.13 4.51 12.97
N LEU A 205 44.18 4.26 12.23
CA LEU A 205 44.30 4.57 10.80
C LEU A 205 43.30 3.74 9.98
N GLU A 206 43.16 2.45 10.32
CA GLU A 206 42.14 1.56 9.73
C GLU A 206 40.75 2.10 9.95
N ARG A 207 40.41 2.57 11.17
CA ARG A 207 39.15 3.22 11.48
C ARG A 207 38.95 4.53 10.69
N SER A 208 39.99 5.33 10.55
CA SER A 208 39.92 6.60 9.80
C SER A 208 39.78 6.38 8.30
N ILE A 209 40.51 5.39 7.73
CA ILE A 209 40.39 5.01 6.33
C ILE A 209 39.04 4.33 6.03
N LYS A 210 38.53 3.51 6.94
CA LYS A 210 37.18 2.92 6.84
C LYS A 210 36.08 3.97 6.74
N GLY A 211 36.18 5.06 7.49
CA GLY A 211 35.20 6.17 7.42
C GLY A 211 35.16 6.87 6.06
N TYR A 212 36.26 6.84 5.30
CA TYR A 212 36.36 7.46 3.97
C TYR A 212 36.06 6.50 2.81
N VAL A 213 36.17 5.18 3.01
CA VAL A 213 36.24 4.20 1.91
C VAL A 213 35.04 3.24 1.88
N THR A 214 34.25 3.10 2.98
CA THR A 214 33.20 2.10 2.99
C THR A 214 31.84 2.60 3.45
N PRO A 215 30.81 2.35 2.66
CA PRO A 215 29.40 2.57 3.00
C PRO A 215 28.93 1.84 4.28
N PHE A 216 29.59 0.74 4.67
CA PHE A 216 29.27 -0.07 5.85
C PHE A 216 29.52 0.63 7.18
N TYR A 217 30.41 1.61 7.20
CA TYR A 217 30.78 2.31 8.43
C TYR A 217 29.59 3.00 9.10
N ALA A 218 28.63 3.47 8.31
CA ALA A 218 27.42 4.08 8.86
C ALA A 218 26.58 3.08 9.67
N LEU A 219 26.39 1.85 9.18
CA LEU A 219 25.64 0.79 9.88
C LEU A 219 26.47 0.20 11.03
N GLU A 220 27.78 0.01 10.86
CA GLU A 220 28.68 -0.42 11.94
C GLU A 220 28.74 0.65 13.06
N SER A 221 28.69 1.94 12.72
CA SER A 221 28.66 3.04 13.71
C SER A 221 27.35 3.08 14.51
N LEU A 222 26.26 2.56 13.96
CA LEU A 222 25.01 2.32 14.69
C LEU A 222 25.08 1.08 15.61
N GLY A 223 26.18 0.32 15.59
CA GLY A 223 26.41 -0.84 16.47
C GLY A 223 26.09 -2.19 15.86
N PHE A 224 25.77 -2.27 14.57
CA PHE A 224 25.48 -3.52 13.88
C PHE A 224 26.74 -4.27 13.44
N ARG A 225 26.66 -5.61 13.43
CA ARG A 225 27.56 -6.46 12.66
C ARG A 225 26.97 -6.65 11.27
N PHE A 226 27.78 -6.37 10.26
CA PHE A 226 27.33 -6.39 8.87
C PHE A 226 27.92 -7.59 8.10
N PHE A 227 27.07 -8.27 7.34
CA PHE A 227 27.44 -9.37 6.43
C PHE A 227 26.76 -9.17 5.07
N ASN A 228 27.34 -9.77 4.02
CA ASN A 228 26.82 -9.67 2.66
C ASN A 228 26.91 -11.01 1.93
N VAL A 229 25.87 -11.33 1.14
CA VAL A 229 25.83 -12.44 0.18
C VAL A 229 25.46 -11.86 -1.19
N SER A 230 26.42 -11.79 -2.09
CA SER A 230 26.26 -11.22 -3.44
C SER A 230 25.48 -12.10 -4.41
N GLU A 231 25.31 -13.37 -4.10
CA GLU A 231 24.57 -14.36 -4.90
C GLU A 231 23.54 -15.06 -3.98
N GLY A 232 22.49 -14.36 -3.59
CA GLY A 232 21.47 -14.84 -2.66
C GLY A 232 20.58 -15.96 -3.22
N ASN A 233 20.56 -16.14 -4.53
CA ASN A 233 19.90 -17.27 -5.16
C ASN A 233 20.85 -18.49 -5.35
N ASN A 234 22.02 -18.48 -4.75
CA ASN A 234 22.96 -19.59 -4.72
C ASN A 234 22.99 -20.20 -3.31
N ILE A 235 22.39 -21.39 -3.16
CA ILE A 235 22.27 -22.10 -1.87
C ILE A 235 23.65 -22.37 -1.26
N GLU A 236 24.66 -22.71 -2.09
CA GLU A 236 26.01 -23.03 -1.61
C GLU A 236 26.73 -21.82 -0.98
N LYS A 237 26.34 -20.61 -1.37
CA LYS A 237 26.86 -19.36 -0.77
C LYS A 237 26.00 -18.86 0.36
N LEU A 238 24.68 -18.98 0.25
CA LEU A 238 23.72 -18.45 1.21
C LEU A 238 23.64 -19.28 2.50
N LEU A 239 23.51 -20.60 2.39
CA LEU A 239 23.33 -21.50 3.54
C LEU A 239 24.47 -21.44 4.57
N PRO A 240 25.78 -21.47 4.18
CA PRO A 240 26.86 -21.30 5.15
C PRO A 240 26.87 -19.94 5.84
N MET A 241 26.44 -18.88 5.14
CA MET A 241 26.35 -17.56 5.74
C MET A 241 25.23 -17.47 6.77
N LEU A 242 24.06 -18.03 6.47
CA LEU A 242 22.95 -18.09 7.44
C LEU A 242 23.33 -18.90 8.68
N LYS A 243 23.99 -20.05 8.53
CA LYS A 243 24.54 -20.82 9.66
C LYS A 243 25.52 -20.01 10.50
N LYS A 244 26.40 -19.24 9.84
CA LYS A 244 27.37 -18.36 10.54
C LYS A 244 26.71 -17.27 11.35
N VAL A 245 25.66 -16.61 10.80
CA VAL A 245 25.01 -15.48 11.49
C VAL A 245 24.00 -15.92 12.53
N LYS A 246 23.50 -17.15 12.49
CA LYS A 246 22.56 -17.72 13.48
C LYS A 246 23.08 -17.59 14.90
N ASP A 247 24.35 -17.99 15.13
CA ASP A 247 24.95 -18.10 16.46
C ASP A 247 25.57 -16.78 16.95
N LEU A 248 25.51 -15.73 16.13
CA LEU A 248 26.07 -14.44 16.52
C LEU A 248 25.16 -13.72 17.51
N LYS A 249 25.76 -13.23 18.61
CA LYS A 249 25.13 -12.31 19.56
C LYS A 249 25.32 -10.87 19.11
N GLY A 250 24.33 -10.03 19.37
CA GLY A 250 24.30 -8.61 19.02
C GLY A 250 23.54 -8.36 17.72
N PRO A 251 23.22 -7.09 17.42
CA PRO A 251 22.43 -6.76 16.24
C PRO A 251 23.21 -7.09 14.97
N VAL A 252 22.60 -7.89 14.10
CA VAL A 252 23.20 -8.35 12.84
C VAL A 252 22.37 -7.85 11.67
N ILE A 253 23.02 -7.29 10.65
CA ILE A 253 22.45 -7.05 9.34
C ILE A 253 23.12 -8.00 8.33
N LEU A 254 22.30 -8.77 7.64
CA LEU A 254 22.71 -9.60 6.51
C LEU A 254 22.09 -9.05 5.23
N LEU A 255 22.90 -8.50 4.35
CA LEU A 255 22.49 -8.06 3.03
C LEU A 255 22.55 -9.23 2.05
N VAL A 256 21.44 -9.54 1.40
CA VAL A 256 21.32 -10.66 0.44
C VAL A 256 20.87 -10.10 -0.91
N LYS A 257 21.72 -10.21 -1.92
CA LYS A 257 21.36 -9.83 -3.29
C LYS A 257 20.61 -10.97 -3.96
N THR A 258 19.36 -10.71 -4.38
CA THR A 258 18.51 -11.67 -5.08
C THR A 258 18.06 -11.14 -6.44
N GLU A 259 17.53 -12.02 -7.26
CA GLU A 259 17.02 -11.71 -8.59
C GLU A 259 15.48 -11.81 -8.60
N LYS A 260 14.81 -10.64 -8.68
CA LYS A 260 13.35 -10.57 -8.75
C LYS A 260 12.84 -11.23 -10.02
N GLY A 261 11.88 -12.17 -9.87
CA GLY A 261 11.30 -12.90 -11.00
C GLY A 261 12.03 -14.17 -11.41
N LYS A 262 13.12 -14.56 -10.69
CA LYS A 262 14.02 -15.66 -11.04
C LYS A 262 13.31 -16.97 -11.40
N GLY A 263 13.69 -17.53 -12.56
CA GLY A 263 13.17 -18.79 -13.08
C GLY A 263 11.84 -18.67 -13.84
N TYR A 264 11.41 -17.44 -14.16
CA TYR A 264 10.32 -17.17 -15.09
C TYR A 264 10.67 -16.00 -16.00
N CYS A 265 11.00 -16.26 -17.27
CA CYS A 265 11.59 -15.30 -18.20
C CYS A 265 10.81 -13.97 -18.30
N PHE A 266 9.48 -14.03 -18.40
CA PHE A 266 8.66 -12.82 -18.46
C PHE A 266 8.73 -11.97 -17.18
N ALA A 267 8.93 -12.59 -16.01
CA ALA A 267 9.08 -11.88 -14.75
C ALA A 267 10.50 -11.31 -14.56
N GLU A 268 11.51 -11.94 -15.15
CA GLU A 268 12.89 -11.45 -15.19
C GLU A 268 13.01 -10.24 -16.11
N GLU A 269 12.34 -10.28 -17.28
CA GLU A 269 12.34 -9.20 -18.27
C GLU A 269 11.51 -7.99 -17.82
N ASN A 270 10.35 -8.21 -17.16
CA ASN A 270 9.47 -7.14 -16.71
C ASN A 270 9.15 -7.26 -15.20
N LYS A 271 10.16 -6.99 -14.39
CA LYS A 271 10.14 -7.08 -12.92
C LYS A 271 9.06 -6.24 -12.27
N GLU A 272 8.67 -5.13 -12.90
CA GLU A 272 7.65 -4.22 -12.40
C GLU A 272 6.23 -4.78 -12.63
N LYS A 273 5.92 -5.24 -13.85
CA LYS A 273 4.64 -5.88 -14.18
C LYS A 273 4.34 -7.06 -13.24
N PHE A 274 5.36 -7.86 -12.95
CA PHE A 274 5.25 -9.05 -12.10
C PHE A 274 5.48 -8.79 -10.62
N HIS A 275 5.63 -7.51 -10.20
CA HIS A 275 5.63 -7.17 -8.78
C HIS A 275 4.28 -7.53 -8.13
N GLY A 276 3.16 -7.10 -8.76
CA GLY A 276 1.80 -7.48 -8.38
C GLY A 276 0.97 -7.61 -9.65
N ILE A 277 0.69 -8.85 -10.08
CA ILE A 277 0.06 -9.14 -11.37
C ILE A 277 -1.35 -9.71 -11.18
N ALA A 278 -2.28 -9.29 -12.05
CA ALA A 278 -3.58 -9.94 -12.21
C ALA A 278 -3.40 -11.36 -12.81
N PRO A 279 -4.44 -12.21 -12.81
CA PRO A 279 -4.39 -13.50 -13.51
C PRO A 279 -3.87 -13.36 -14.94
N PHE A 280 -2.98 -14.27 -15.34
CA PHE A 280 -2.26 -14.18 -16.62
C PHE A 280 -2.04 -15.55 -17.25
N ASN A 281 -1.73 -15.56 -18.56
CA ASN A 281 -1.35 -16.75 -19.29
C ASN A 281 0.15 -17.04 -19.07
N ILE A 282 0.48 -18.25 -18.61
CA ILE A 282 1.84 -18.67 -18.28
C ILE A 282 2.76 -18.66 -19.51
N GLU A 283 2.26 -19.02 -20.69
CA GLU A 283 3.06 -19.17 -21.91
C GLU A 283 3.42 -17.82 -22.55
N THR A 284 2.62 -16.79 -22.31
CA THR A 284 2.80 -15.47 -22.92
C THR A 284 3.13 -14.36 -21.91
N GLY A 285 2.94 -14.60 -20.62
CA GLY A 285 3.08 -13.59 -19.57
C GLY A 285 2.03 -12.47 -19.63
N ASN A 286 1.03 -12.57 -20.49
CA ASN A 286 0.02 -11.53 -20.70
C ASN A 286 -1.17 -11.68 -19.76
N THR A 287 -1.60 -10.57 -19.16
CA THR A 287 -2.84 -10.48 -18.41
C THR A 287 -4.05 -10.44 -19.36
N TYR A 288 -5.19 -10.88 -18.87
CA TYR A 288 -6.44 -10.73 -19.60
C TYR A 288 -6.81 -9.24 -19.69
N LYS A 289 -7.40 -8.84 -20.83
CA LYS A 289 -7.66 -7.43 -21.16
C LYS A 289 -8.60 -6.79 -20.13
N ASN A 290 -8.22 -5.64 -19.61
CA ASN A 290 -9.01 -4.85 -18.67
C ASN A 290 -9.70 -3.68 -19.37
N SER A 291 -10.83 -3.23 -18.83
CA SER A 291 -11.48 -1.97 -19.14
C SER A 291 -10.65 -0.78 -18.65
N VAL A 292 -10.95 0.42 -19.16
CA VAL A 292 -10.31 1.68 -18.71
C VAL A 292 -10.59 1.90 -17.22
N SER A 293 -9.56 2.27 -16.46
CA SER A 293 -9.62 2.51 -15.02
C SER A 293 -9.70 4.01 -14.69
N TYR A 294 -10.15 4.33 -13.48
CA TYR A 294 -10.12 5.72 -12.97
C TYR A 294 -8.70 6.29 -12.94
N SER A 295 -7.70 5.49 -12.54
CA SER A 295 -6.29 5.93 -12.51
C SER A 295 -5.77 6.26 -13.92
N GLU A 296 -6.28 5.60 -14.97
CA GLU A 296 -5.90 5.88 -16.36
C GLU A 296 -6.54 7.18 -16.86
N VAL A 297 -7.81 7.44 -16.54
CA VAL A 297 -8.48 8.73 -16.83
C VAL A 297 -7.78 9.87 -16.11
N PHE A 298 -7.49 9.71 -14.81
CA PHE A 298 -6.70 10.66 -14.04
C PHE A 298 -5.34 10.93 -14.70
N GLY A 299 -4.60 9.87 -15.05
CA GLY A 299 -3.25 9.99 -15.63
C GLY A 299 -3.23 10.72 -16.97
N ASN A 300 -4.23 10.54 -17.81
CA ASN A 300 -4.37 11.27 -19.06
C ASN A 300 -4.69 12.75 -18.81
N LYS A 301 -5.64 13.03 -17.89
CA LYS A 301 -6.06 14.42 -17.62
C LYS A 301 -4.99 15.23 -16.90
N ILE A 302 -4.27 14.66 -15.93
CA ILE A 302 -3.20 15.40 -15.24
C ILE A 302 -2.02 15.71 -16.17
N LEU A 303 -1.75 14.85 -17.17
CA LEU A 303 -0.77 15.14 -18.22
C LEU A 303 -1.21 16.34 -19.07
N GLU A 304 -2.49 16.42 -19.47
CA GLU A 304 -3.05 17.55 -20.20
C GLU A 304 -2.89 18.83 -19.39
N LEU A 305 -3.36 18.85 -18.14
CA LEU A 305 -3.23 20.01 -17.24
C LEU A 305 -1.78 20.42 -17.02
N GLY A 306 -0.85 19.46 -16.92
CA GLY A 306 0.58 19.72 -16.79
C GLY A 306 1.23 20.36 -18.01
N LYS A 307 0.66 20.16 -19.21
CA LYS A 307 1.05 20.89 -20.44
C LYS A 307 0.56 22.33 -20.45
N GLU A 308 -0.60 22.60 -19.85
CA GLU A 308 -1.19 23.92 -19.77
C GLU A 308 -0.57 24.79 -18.67
N ASP A 309 -0.14 24.19 -17.54
CA ASP A 309 0.35 24.92 -16.36
C ASP A 309 1.65 24.31 -15.82
N GLU A 310 2.75 25.05 -15.97
CA GLU A 310 4.09 24.67 -15.48
C GLU A 310 4.21 24.63 -13.94
N ASN A 311 3.26 25.20 -13.21
CA ASN A 311 3.24 25.20 -11.75
C ASN A 311 2.67 23.89 -11.18
N ILE A 312 2.13 23.00 -12.00
CA ILE A 312 1.65 21.69 -11.59
C ILE A 312 2.83 20.76 -11.33
N TYR A 313 2.90 20.25 -10.10
CA TYR A 313 3.82 19.23 -9.63
C TYR A 313 3.04 18.02 -9.14
N THR A 314 3.47 16.83 -9.49
CA THR A 314 2.89 15.58 -8.99
C THR A 314 3.84 14.89 -8.03
N LEU A 315 3.30 14.32 -6.94
CA LEU A 315 4.07 13.60 -5.94
C LEU A 315 3.46 12.21 -5.72
N SER A 316 4.31 11.21 -5.58
CA SER A 316 3.87 9.86 -5.22
C SER A 316 4.86 9.22 -4.25
N ALA A 317 4.37 8.28 -3.44
CA ALA A 317 5.19 7.52 -2.52
C ALA A 317 5.46 6.11 -3.08
N ALA A 318 6.46 5.99 -3.97
CA ALA A 318 6.88 4.76 -4.65
C ALA A 318 5.80 4.12 -5.55
N MET A 319 4.81 4.89 -6.04
CA MET A 319 3.66 4.35 -6.77
C MET A 319 3.29 5.12 -8.05
N ILE A 320 4.27 5.67 -8.76
CA ILE A 320 4.09 6.46 -9.99
C ILE A 320 3.13 5.76 -10.98
N LYS A 321 3.41 4.49 -11.35
CA LYS A 321 2.56 3.74 -12.28
C LYS A 321 1.21 3.37 -11.68
N GLY A 322 1.22 2.95 -10.42
CA GLY A 322 0.01 2.51 -9.72
C GLY A 322 -1.05 3.60 -9.58
N THR A 323 -0.62 4.85 -9.49
CA THR A 323 -1.49 6.04 -9.40
C THR A 323 -1.76 6.72 -10.76
N GLY A 324 -1.31 6.13 -11.87
CA GLY A 324 -1.55 6.68 -13.22
C GLY A 324 -0.57 7.77 -13.66
N LEU A 325 0.45 8.11 -12.86
CA LEU A 325 1.38 9.21 -13.15
C LEU A 325 2.48 8.87 -14.17
N TYR A 326 2.52 7.66 -14.72
CA TYR A 326 3.59 7.20 -15.59
C TYR A 326 3.85 8.17 -16.77
N LYS A 327 2.80 8.53 -17.53
CA LYS A 327 2.92 9.44 -18.68
C LYS A 327 3.39 10.84 -18.26
N PHE A 328 2.92 11.33 -17.12
CA PHE A 328 3.36 12.62 -16.58
C PHE A 328 4.85 12.57 -16.18
N SER A 329 5.31 11.47 -15.60
CA SER A 329 6.71 11.31 -15.19
C SER A 329 7.66 11.20 -16.39
N GLU A 330 7.22 10.67 -17.53
CA GLU A 330 8.03 10.63 -18.75
C GLU A 330 8.13 12.01 -19.41
N GLU A 331 7.02 12.75 -19.46
CA GLU A 331 6.98 14.09 -20.10
C GLU A 331 7.62 15.17 -19.23
N PHE A 332 7.42 15.10 -17.91
CA PHE A 332 7.84 16.12 -16.95
C PHE A 332 8.60 15.53 -15.75
N PRO A 333 9.78 14.90 -15.97
CA PRO A 333 10.52 14.21 -14.90
C PRO A 333 10.89 15.12 -13.72
N GLU A 334 11.17 16.42 -13.97
CA GLU A 334 11.52 17.39 -12.92
C GLU A 334 10.31 17.85 -12.10
N ARG A 335 9.09 17.62 -12.57
CA ARG A 335 7.84 17.98 -11.90
C ARG A 335 7.08 16.78 -11.35
N CYS A 336 7.58 15.56 -11.56
CA CYS A 336 7.06 14.33 -10.99
C CYS A 336 8.01 13.81 -9.92
N ILE A 337 7.65 13.98 -8.67
CA ILE A 337 8.51 13.69 -7.52
C ILE A 337 8.09 12.35 -6.90
N ASP A 338 8.96 11.35 -6.98
CA ASP A 338 8.82 10.13 -6.20
C ASP A 338 9.57 10.29 -4.87
N THR A 339 8.85 10.20 -3.77
CA THR A 339 9.44 10.33 -2.42
C THR A 339 9.96 8.99 -1.86
N GLY A 340 9.85 7.90 -2.62
CA GLY A 340 9.99 6.56 -2.07
C GLY A 340 8.83 6.24 -1.10
N ILE A 341 8.98 5.21 -0.27
CA ILE A 341 7.93 4.81 0.69
C ILE A 341 7.94 5.78 1.89
N ALA A 342 7.44 7.01 1.67
CA ALA A 342 7.52 8.11 2.63
C ALA A 342 6.32 9.08 2.49
N GLU A 343 5.13 8.59 2.81
CA GLU A 343 3.85 9.29 2.63
C GLU A 343 3.79 10.61 3.43
N GLY A 344 4.26 10.59 4.68
CA GLY A 344 4.33 11.80 5.51
C GLY A 344 5.25 12.87 4.91
N PHE A 345 6.42 12.45 4.39
CA PHE A 345 7.34 13.36 3.70
C PHE A 345 6.69 13.94 2.42
N ALA A 346 6.00 13.12 1.64
CA ALA A 346 5.30 13.57 0.43
C ALA A 346 4.29 14.69 0.74
N VAL A 347 3.51 14.55 1.82
CA VAL A 347 2.51 15.55 2.25
C VAL A 347 3.18 16.85 2.72
N THR A 348 4.22 16.77 3.56
CA THR A 348 4.95 17.96 4.03
C THR A 348 5.69 18.67 2.89
N LEU A 349 6.29 17.90 1.95
CA LEU A 349 6.92 18.45 0.75
C LEU A 349 5.90 19.21 -0.13
N ALA A 350 4.72 18.62 -0.33
CA ALA A 350 3.64 19.26 -1.07
C ALA A 350 3.17 20.56 -0.39
N ALA A 351 3.09 20.59 0.95
CA ALA A 351 2.79 21.81 1.70
C ALA A 351 3.84 22.90 1.42
N GLY A 352 5.14 22.56 1.39
CA GLY A 352 6.21 23.47 1.02
C GLY A 352 6.09 24.02 -0.42
N LEU A 353 5.76 23.16 -1.38
CA LEU A 353 5.51 23.55 -2.77
C LEU A 353 4.31 24.49 -2.89
N ALA A 354 3.19 24.17 -2.22
CA ALA A 354 2.00 25.01 -2.21
C ALA A 354 2.28 26.38 -1.58
N LYS A 355 3.04 26.42 -0.48
CA LYS A 355 3.47 27.67 0.16
C LYS A 355 4.35 28.54 -0.74
N SER A 356 5.06 27.91 -1.66
CA SER A 356 5.93 28.56 -2.66
C SER A 356 5.19 28.92 -3.96
N GLY A 357 3.85 28.83 -3.99
CA GLY A 357 3.02 29.19 -5.15
C GLY A 357 2.91 28.12 -6.23
N LYS A 358 3.38 26.88 -5.96
CA LYS A 358 3.18 25.75 -6.87
C LYS A 358 1.85 25.05 -6.62
N LYS A 359 1.41 24.24 -7.58
CA LYS A 359 0.16 23.46 -7.54
C LYS A 359 0.48 21.97 -7.37
N PRO A 360 0.78 21.50 -6.14
CA PRO A 360 1.13 20.09 -5.91
C PRO A 360 -0.10 19.18 -5.91
N TYR A 361 0.04 18.04 -6.59
CA TYR A 361 -0.90 16.90 -6.60
C TYR A 361 -0.24 15.71 -5.92
N VAL A 362 -0.71 15.34 -4.73
CA VAL A 362 -0.24 14.19 -3.95
C VAL A 362 -1.08 12.98 -4.28
N CYS A 363 -0.50 12.01 -4.99
CA CYS A 363 -1.19 10.84 -5.52
C CYS A 363 -0.78 9.60 -4.71
N ILE A 364 -1.64 9.17 -3.78
CA ILE A 364 -1.37 8.11 -2.81
C ILE A 364 -2.61 7.22 -2.67
N TYR A 365 -2.42 5.91 -2.41
CA TYR A 365 -3.53 5.00 -2.14
C TYR A 365 -4.20 5.32 -0.81
N SER A 366 -5.52 5.16 -0.77
CA SER A 366 -6.36 5.45 0.40
C SER A 366 -5.86 4.78 1.68
N THR A 367 -5.45 3.51 1.61
CA THR A 367 -4.91 2.82 2.78
C THR A 367 -3.55 3.38 3.25
N PHE A 368 -2.73 3.94 2.35
CA PHE A 368 -1.38 4.42 2.70
C PHE A 368 -1.37 5.87 3.18
N ILE A 369 -2.28 6.72 2.72
CA ILE A 369 -2.38 8.11 3.19
C ILE A 369 -2.67 8.21 4.70
N GLN A 370 -3.19 7.14 5.32
CA GLN A 370 -3.38 7.04 6.77
C GLN A 370 -2.09 7.33 7.56
N ARG A 371 -0.92 7.03 7.00
CA ARG A 371 0.39 7.31 7.62
C ARG A 371 0.72 8.78 7.72
N ALA A 372 0.04 9.62 6.96
CA ALA A 372 0.28 11.05 6.87
C ALA A 372 -0.82 11.90 7.54
N VAL A 373 -1.71 11.30 8.33
CA VAL A 373 -2.82 12.03 8.97
C VAL A 373 -2.32 13.20 9.82
N SER A 374 -1.23 13.04 10.55
CA SER A 374 -0.62 14.13 11.31
C SER A 374 -0.17 15.27 10.40
N GLN A 375 0.47 14.98 9.27
CA GLN A 375 0.93 15.98 8.30
C GLN A 375 -0.24 16.63 7.56
N LEU A 376 -1.32 15.88 7.27
CA LEU A 376 -2.55 16.46 6.71
C LEU A 376 -3.14 17.52 7.64
N ILE A 377 -3.14 17.27 8.95
CA ILE A 377 -3.65 18.22 9.95
C ILE A 377 -2.68 19.38 10.12
N HIS A 378 -1.43 19.09 10.53
CA HIS A 378 -0.46 20.10 10.98
C HIS A 378 0.11 20.90 9.82
N ASP A 379 0.56 20.24 8.75
CA ASP A 379 1.34 20.91 7.70
C ASP A 379 0.44 21.50 6.61
N VAL A 380 -0.76 20.96 6.41
CA VAL A 380 -1.66 21.38 5.33
C VAL A 380 -2.90 22.10 5.86
N SER A 381 -3.71 21.44 6.72
CA SER A 381 -5.01 21.98 7.14
C SER A 381 -4.89 23.23 7.99
N ILE A 382 -4.04 23.25 9.03
CA ILE A 382 -3.85 24.41 9.91
C ILE A 382 -3.42 25.64 9.12
N GLN A 383 -2.62 25.46 8.08
CA GLN A 383 -2.15 26.54 7.22
C GLN A 383 -3.09 26.84 6.04
N ASN A 384 -4.17 26.07 5.88
CA ASN A 384 -5.13 26.14 4.77
C ASN A 384 -4.45 26.14 3.38
N LEU A 385 -3.43 25.30 3.19
CA LEU A 385 -2.64 25.27 1.95
C LEU A 385 -3.38 24.55 0.82
N PRO A 386 -3.37 25.10 -0.41
CA PRO A 386 -4.06 24.50 -1.55
C PRO A 386 -3.29 23.32 -2.15
N VAL A 387 -3.16 22.24 -1.38
CA VAL A 387 -2.63 20.97 -1.82
C VAL A 387 -3.76 20.10 -2.39
N ARG A 388 -3.54 19.48 -3.55
CA ARG A 388 -4.49 18.57 -4.20
C ARG A 388 -4.10 17.14 -3.87
N PHE A 389 -5.04 16.38 -3.35
CA PHE A 389 -4.85 14.96 -3.00
C PHE A 389 -5.68 14.09 -3.93
N ILE A 390 -5.01 13.21 -4.69
CA ILE A 390 -5.66 12.16 -5.45
C ILE A 390 -5.55 10.88 -4.63
N ILE A 391 -6.67 10.50 -4.04
CA ILE A 391 -6.75 9.33 -3.16
C ILE A 391 -7.26 8.14 -3.95
N ASP A 392 -6.32 7.36 -4.43
CA ASP A 392 -6.60 6.20 -5.28
C ASP A 392 -6.87 4.93 -4.45
N ARG A 393 -7.49 3.92 -5.03
CA ARG A 393 -7.87 2.66 -4.36
C ARG A 393 -8.82 2.86 -3.19
N SER A 394 -9.73 3.82 -3.31
CA SER A 394 -10.77 4.05 -2.30
C SER A 394 -11.83 2.94 -2.31
N GLY A 395 -12.39 2.64 -1.13
CA GLY A 395 -13.36 1.56 -0.95
C GLY A 395 -12.73 0.17 -0.83
N ILE A 396 -13.49 -0.86 -1.18
CA ILE A 396 -13.03 -2.25 -1.17
C ILE A 396 -12.13 -2.50 -2.38
N VAL A 397 -10.89 -2.92 -2.15
CA VAL A 397 -9.93 -3.20 -3.23
C VAL A 397 -9.90 -4.68 -3.65
N GLY A 398 -10.41 -5.58 -2.82
CA GLY A 398 -10.60 -6.99 -3.16
C GLY A 398 -9.51 -7.92 -2.65
N GLU A 399 -8.71 -8.48 -3.53
CA GLU A 399 -7.86 -9.64 -3.26
C GLU A 399 -6.71 -9.37 -2.28
N ASP A 400 -6.28 -8.11 -2.10
CA ASP A 400 -5.24 -7.73 -1.13
C ASP A 400 -5.78 -7.56 0.31
N GLY A 401 -7.10 -7.58 0.48
CA GLY A 401 -7.80 -7.77 1.73
C GLY A 401 -7.66 -6.64 2.75
N LYS A 402 -7.75 -7.02 4.02
CA LYS A 402 -7.96 -6.12 5.17
C LYS A 402 -6.92 -5.00 5.32
N THR A 403 -5.71 -5.18 4.82
CA THR A 403 -4.62 -4.21 4.93
C THR A 403 -4.60 -3.20 3.79
N HIS A 404 -5.34 -3.46 2.70
CA HIS A 404 -5.32 -2.63 1.50
C HIS A 404 -6.65 -1.94 1.19
N ASN A 405 -7.75 -2.28 1.88
CA ASN A 405 -9.03 -1.62 1.68
C ASN A 405 -8.97 -0.14 2.09
N GLY A 406 -9.39 0.74 1.19
CA GLY A 406 -9.41 2.19 1.37
C GLY A 406 -10.73 2.66 1.96
N ILE A 407 -11.06 2.23 3.17
CA ILE A 407 -12.37 2.40 3.80
C ILE A 407 -12.40 3.34 5.01
N TYR A 408 -11.26 3.95 5.34
CA TYR A 408 -11.15 4.90 6.45
C TYR A 408 -10.96 6.36 5.99
N ASP A 409 -10.64 6.58 4.71
CA ASP A 409 -10.24 7.87 4.18
C ASP A 409 -11.32 8.96 4.37
N LEU A 410 -12.58 8.69 4.05
CA LEU A 410 -13.64 9.66 4.31
C LEU A 410 -13.74 10.01 5.80
N SER A 411 -13.58 9.02 6.69
CA SER A 411 -13.73 9.24 8.14
C SER A 411 -12.74 10.27 8.68
N PHE A 412 -11.49 10.28 8.24
CA PHE A 412 -10.54 11.30 8.69
C PHE A 412 -10.57 12.57 7.85
N PHE A 413 -10.73 12.52 6.51
CA PHE A 413 -10.82 13.74 5.71
C PHE A 413 -12.03 14.61 6.06
N LEU A 414 -13.17 14.00 6.39
CA LEU A 414 -14.37 14.73 6.81
C LEU A 414 -14.17 15.40 8.18
N SER A 415 -13.40 14.79 9.08
CA SER A 415 -13.11 15.33 10.41
C SER A 415 -12.06 16.46 10.41
N ILE A 416 -11.17 16.51 9.41
CA ILE A 416 -10.12 17.54 9.33
C ILE A 416 -10.72 18.81 8.75
N GLN A 417 -10.47 19.97 9.38
CA GLN A 417 -10.94 21.27 8.91
C GLN A 417 -10.33 21.65 7.54
N ASN A 418 -10.96 22.58 6.85
CA ASN A 418 -10.51 23.22 5.61
C ASN A 418 -10.44 22.31 4.37
N PHE A 419 -10.59 20.99 4.52
CA PHE A 419 -10.59 20.09 3.39
C PHE A 419 -11.90 20.16 2.59
N THR A 420 -11.79 20.27 1.28
CA THR A 420 -12.87 19.98 0.33
C THR A 420 -12.69 18.54 -0.16
N VAL A 421 -13.77 17.75 -0.23
CA VAL A 421 -13.72 16.34 -0.60
C VAL A 421 -14.71 16.03 -1.71
N LEU A 422 -14.19 15.56 -2.83
CA LEU A 422 -14.94 15.15 -4.02
C LEU A 422 -14.79 13.64 -4.26
N CYS A 423 -15.88 12.98 -4.58
CA CYS A 423 -15.95 11.56 -4.90
C CYS A 423 -16.62 11.37 -6.28
N PRO A 424 -15.93 11.69 -7.38
CA PRO A 424 -16.51 11.53 -8.72
C PRO A 424 -16.81 10.07 -9.02
N THR A 425 -17.90 9.84 -9.76
CA THR A 425 -18.35 8.50 -10.18
C THR A 425 -18.07 8.23 -11.65
N THR A 426 -18.26 9.23 -12.53
CA THR A 426 -18.08 9.08 -13.98
C THR A 426 -16.72 9.60 -14.42
N SER A 427 -16.30 9.20 -15.65
CA SER A 427 -15.08 9.78 -16.25
C SER A 427 -15.18 11.29 -16.35
N LYS A 428 -16.34 11.78 -16.79
CA LYS A 428 -16.62 13.21 -16.95
C LYS A 428 -16.61 13.97 -15.62
N GLU A 429 -17.19 13.40 -14.53
CA GLU A 429 -17.08 14.01 -13.20
C GLU A 429 -15.63 14.07 -12.72
N LEU A 430 -14.82 13.03 -13.00
CA LEU A 430 -13.41 13.01 -12.63
C LEU A 430 -12.62 14.08 -13.40
N GLU A 431 -12.81 14.18 -14.71
CA GLU A 431 -12.16 15.21 -15.52
C GLU A 431 -12.56 16.63 -15.07
N GLN A 432 -13.84 16.87 -14.77
CA GLN A 432 -14.34 18.14 -14.26
C GLN A 432 -13.76 18.45 -12.86
N ALA A 433 -13.67 17.46 -11.96
CA ALA A 433 -13.04 17.64 -10.65
C ALA A 433 -11.57 18.04 -10.79
N LEU A 434 -10.86 17.49 -11.76
CA LEU A 434 -9.47 17.83 -12.07
C LEU A 434 -9.35 19.24 -12.66
N GLU A 435 -10.24 19.64 -13.58
CA GLU A 435 -10.30 21.02 -14.10
C GLU A 435 -10.54 22.03 -12.98
N ILE A 436 -11.53 21.78 -12.11
CA ILE A 436 -11.80 22.62 -10.94
C ILE A 436 -10.57 22.70 -10.04
N SER A 437 -9.88 21.59 -9.84
CA SER A 437 -8.73 21.51 -8.94
C SER A 437 -7.56 22.38 -9.40
N LYS A 438 -7.39 22.62 -10.70
CA LYS A 438 -6.31 23.45 -11.26
C LYS A 438 -6.29 24.85 -10.64
N ASP A 439 -7.44 25.46 -10.49
CA ASP A 439 -7.57 26.84 -10.00
C ASP A 439 -8.16 26.93 -8.58
N PHE A 440 -8.35 25.80 -7.91
CA PHE A 440 -8.88 25.76 -6.55
C PHE A 440 -7.80 26.16 -5.54
N ASN A 441 -7.98 27.34 -4.91
CA ASN A 441 -7.02 27.91 -3.95
C ASN A 441 -7.63 28.19 -2.56
N SER A 442 -8.86 27.74 -2.31
CA SER A 442 -9.58 28.02 -1.04
C SER A 442 -9.08 27.13 0.12
N GLY A 443 -8.21 26.15 -0.14
CA GLY A 443 -7.67 25.23 0.84
C GLY A 443 -7.30 23.88 0.20
N PRO A 444 -7.07 22.83 1.00
CA PRO A 444 -6.78 21.52 0.48
C PRO A 444 -8.00 20.85 -0.16
N LEU A 445 -7.77 20.18 -1.30
CA LEU A 445 -8.80 19.50 -2.08
C LEU A 445 -8.45 18.01 -2.20
N VAL A 446 -9.40 17.15 -1.89
CA VAL A 446 -9.32 15.69 -2.09
C VAL A 446 -10.22 15.28 -3.25
N ILE A 447 -9.67 14.52 -4.18
CA ILE A 447 -10.42 13.78 -5.21
C ILE A 447 -10.22 12.30 -4.93
N ARG A 448 -11.28 11.62 -4.53
CA ARG A 448 -11.28 10.22 -4.12
C ARG A 448 -11.70 9.35 -5.30
N ILE A 449 -10.83 8.44 -5.74
CA ILE A 449 -11.09 7.53 -6.87
C ILE A 449 -10.98 6.05 -6.46
N PRO A 450 -11.87 5.18 -6.96
CA PRO A 450 -11.92 3.77 -6.60
C PRO A 450 -11.00 2.91 -7.47
N ARG A 451 -10.75 1.68 -7.04
CA ARG A 451 -10.21 0.61 -7.89
C ARG A 451 -11.33 -0.07 -8.65
N ASP A 452 -11.82 0.54 -9.71
CA ASP A 452 -12.90 -0.01 -10.56
C ASP A 452 -12.70 0.43 -12.00
N SER A 453 -13.53 -0.14 -12.90
CA SER A 453 -13.70 0.33 -14.27
C SER A 453 -14.52 1.59 -14.29
N ILE A 454 -14.16 2.49 -15.21
CA ILE A 454 -14.92 3.71 -15.42
C ILE A 454 -16.39 3.42 -15.79
N PHE A 455 -17.25 4.35 -15.45
CA PHE A 455 -18.67 4.33 -15.74
C PHE A 455 -19.10 5.72 -16.18
N ASP A 456 -19.99 5.83 -17.14
CA ASP A 456 -20.50 7.09 -17.64
C ASP A 456 -22.03 7.10 -17.71
N ILE A 457 -22.61 8.28 -17.66
CA ILE A 457 -24.06 8.54 -17.72
C ILE A 457 -24.33 9.49 -18.89
N GLU A 458 -25.40 9.24 -19.64
CA GLU A 458 -25.85 10.14 -20.69
C GLU A 458 -26.39 11.46 -20.08
N ASP A 459 -26.24 12.59 -20.79
CA ASP A 459 -26.73 13.93 -20.41
C ASP A 459 -26.30 14.40 -18.99
N GLU A 460 -25.06 14.14 -18.65
CA GLU A 460 -24.52 14.48 -17.35
C GLU A 460 -24.33 16.00 -17.16
N LYS A 461 -24.95 16.55 -16.09
CA LYS A 461 -24.77 17.96 -15.70
C LYS A 461 -23.35 18.21 -15.20
N PRO A 462 -22.83 19.45 -15.29
CA PRO A 462 -21.53 19.82 -14.74
C PRO A 462 -21.40 19.54 -13.23
N LEU A 463 -20.18 19.19 -12.80
CA LEU A 463 -19.84 19.07 -11.39
C LEU A 463 -19.69 20.49 -10.78
N GLU A 464 -20.32 20.71 -9.63
CA GLU A 464 -20.17 21.92 -8.83
C GLU A 464 -19.88 21.53 -7.37
N ILE A 465 -18.91 22.22 -6.73
CA ILE A 465 -18.60 22.01 -5.32
C ILE A 465 -19.79 22.45 -4.45
N GLY A 466 -20.22 21.58 -3.53
CA GLY A 466 -21.36 21.85 -2.65
C GLY A 466 -22.73 21.73 -3.33
N ARG A 467 -22.78 21.09 -4.52
CA ARG A 467 -24.02 20.81 -5.23
C ARG A 467 -24.12 19.36 -5.63
N TRP A 468 -25.31 18.81 -5.46
CA TRP A 468 -25.64 17.43 -5.84
C TRP A 468 -26.49 17.41 -7.12
N LYS A 469 -26.44 16.29 -7.83
CA LYS A 469 -27.13 16.13 -9.11
C LYS A 469 -28.23 15.10 -8.99
N GLU A 470 -29.48 15.46 -9.32
CA GLU A 470 -30.55 14.51 -9.47
C GLU A 470 -30.39 13.76 -10.80
N ILE A 471 -30.17 12.45 -10.72
CA ILE A 471 -29.95 11.56 -11.88
C ILE A 471 -31.24 10.86 -12.30
N LYS A 472 -32.04 10.42 -11.33
CA LYS A 472 -33.37 9.86 -11.55
C LYS A 472 -34.35 10.57 -10.61
N LYS A 473 -35.57 10.80 -11.10
CA LYS A 473 -36.64 11.44 -10.32
C LYS A 473 -37.75 10.48 -9.98
N GLY A 474 -38.13 10.43 -8.74
CA GLY A 474 -39.25 9.68 -8.17
C GLY A 474 -39.84 10.46 -6.99
N SER A 475 -40.68 9.83 -6.16
CA SER A 475 -41.48 10.56 -5.19
C SER A 475 -41.29 10.19 -3.72
N LYS A 476 -41.11 8.90 -3.40
CA LYS A 476 -41.17 8.44 -1.99
C LYS A 476 -39.84 8.20 -1.32
N ASN A 477 -38.89 7.70 -2.08
CA ASN A 477 -37.61 7.26 -1.56
C ASN A 477 -36.49 8.09 -2.17
N LEU A 478 -35.56 8.59 -1.35
CA LEU A 478 -34.40 9.35 -1.77
C LEU A 478 -33.14 8.52 -1.55
N PHE A 479 -32.37 8.29 -2.60
CA PHE A 479 -31.06 7.64 -2.55
C PHE A 479 -29.98 8.68 -2.84
N ILE A 480 -29.19 9.03 -1.83
CA ILE A 480 -28.03 9.92 -1.94
C ILE A 480 -26.79 9.03 -2.03
N ALA A 481 -26.18 8.95 -3.20
CA ALA A 481 -25.08 8.03 -3.45
C ALA A 481 -23.79 8.77 -3.82
N THR A 482 -22.65 8.31 -3.28
CA THR A 482 -21.33 8.88 -3.57
C THR A 482 -20.38 7.83 -4.14
N GLY A 483 -19.51 8.27 -5.05
CA GLY A 483 -18.51 7.39 -5.71
C GLY A 483 -19.17 6.18 -6.38
N THR A 484 -18.56 5.02 -6.28
CA THR A 484 -19.05 3.77 -6.91
C THR A 484 -20.46 3.36 -6.51
N MET A 485 -20.97 3.85 -5.38
CA MET A 485 -22.34 3.52 -4.95
C MET A 485 -23.41 4.13 -5.86
N LEU A 486 -23.11 5.22 -6.58
CA LEU A 486 -24.00 5.75 -7.60
C LEU A 486 -24.15 4.76 -8.76
N LYS A 487 -23.06 4.23 -9.28
CA LYS A 487 -23.08 3.17 -10.31
C LYS A 487 -23.92 1.97 -9.84
N ILE A 488 -23.66 1.50 -8.62
CA ILE A 488 -24.31 0.32 -8.07
C ILE A 488 -25.82 0.51 -7.91
N ILE A 489 -26.29 1.66 -7.43
CA ILE A 489 -27.74 1.91 -7.30
C ILE A 489 -28.42 2.08 -8.65
N LEU A 490 -27.72 2.64 -9.63
CA LEU A 490 -28.24 2.74 -11.01
C LEU A 490 -28.32 1.37 -11.69
N GLU A 491 -27.41 0.44 -11.42
CA GLU A 491 -27.45 -0.94 -11.94
C GLU A 491 -28.74 -1.70 -11.49
N ILE A 492 -29.30 -1.36 -10.33
CA ILE A 492 -30.50 -2.01 -9.80
C ILE A 492 -31.77 -1.16 -9.87
N TYR A 493 -31.70 0.03 -10.49
CA TYR A 493 -32.82 0.99 -10.52
C TYR A 493 -34.10 0.42 -11.10
N ASP A 494 -34.02 -0.24 -12.26
CA ASP A 494 -35.20 -0.82 -12.91
C ASP A 494 -35.81 -1.95 -12.10
N GLU A 495 -35.00 -2.75 -11.41
CA GLU A 495 -35.47 -3.81 -10.53
C GLU A 495 -36.19 -3.23 -9.30
N LEU A 496 -35.64 -2.17 -8.67
CA LEU A 496 -36.32 -1.46 -7.58
C LEU A 496 -37.69 -0.95 -8.03
N LYS A 497 -37.77 -0.37 -9.22
CA LYS A 497 -39.02 0.12 -9.79
C LYS A 497 -40.02 -1.01 -10.05
N ASN A 498 -39.58 -2.16 -10.57
CA ASN A 498 -40.41 -3.35 -10.78
C ASN A 498 -40.98 -3.90 -9.48
N ARG A 499 -40.25 -3.73 -8.36
CA ARG A 499 -40.72 -4.10 -6.99
C ARG A 499 -41.58 -3.01 -6.32
N GLY A 500 -41.93 -1.96 -7.06
CA GLY A 500 -42.79 -0.87 -6.55
C GLY A 500 -42.07 0.14 -5.67
N ILE A 501 -40.72 0.16 -5.69
CA ILE A 501 -39.90 1.14 -4.98
C ILE A 501 -39.59 2.30 -5.94
N ASP A 502 -40.50 3.29 -5.92
CA ASP A 502 -40.31 4.53 -6.65
C ASP A 502 -39.27 5.41 -5.92
N CYS A 503 -38.23 5.87 -6.64
CA CYS A 503 -37.10 6.54 -5.99
C CYS A 503 -36.46 7.64 -6.83
N THR A 504 -36.05 8.69 -6.12
CA THR A 504 -35.10 9.69 -6.63
C THR A 504 -33.68 9.23 -6.33
N ILE A 505 -32.79 9.32 -7.32
CA ILE A 505 -31.36 9.02 -7.16
C ILE A 505 -30.56 10.29 -7.38
N VAL A 506 -29.72 10.62 -6.41
CA VAL A 506 -28.86 11.82 -6.39
C VAL A 506 -27.40 11.42 -6.36
N SER A 507 -26.61 11.97 -7.28
CA SER A 507 -25.15 11.92 -7.24
C SER A 507 -24.62 12.96 -6.26
N ALA A 508 -24.00 12.49 -5.17
CA ALA A 508 -23.32 13.33 -4.19
C ALA A 508 -21.81 13.28 -4.42
N ALA A 509 -21.35 13.76 -5.56
CA ALA A 509 -19.94 13.85 -5.88
C ALA A 509 -19.19 14.85 -4.96
N SER A 510 -19.83 15.94 -4.51
CA SER A 510 -19.33 16.81 -3.44
C SER A 510 -19.78 16.25 -2.09
N VAL A 511 -18.81 15.73 -1.34
CA VAL A 511 -19.04 15.10 -0.02
C VAL A 511 -18.78 16.13 1.09
N LYS A 512 -17.84 17.01 0.88
CA LYS A 512 -17.53 18.16 1.75
C LYS A 512 -17.08 19.34 0.88
N PRO A 513 -17.82 20.46 0.86
CA PRO A 513 -19.05 20.70 1.61
C PRO A 513 -20.23 19.85 1.13
N LEU A 514 -21.22 19.64 2.02
CA LEU A 514 -22.52 19.09 1.68
C LEU A 514 -23.32 20.03 0.78
N ASP A 515 -24.30 19.52 0.04
CA ASP A 515 -25.32 20.37 -0.57
C ASP A 515 -26.38 20.72 0.49
N GLU A 516 -26.05 21.75 1.29
CA GLU A 516 -26.92 22.23 2.37
C GLU A 516 -28.28 22.68 1.83
N ASN A 517 -28.29 23.30 0.65
CA ASN A 517 -29.52 23.76 0.02
C ASN A 517 -30.45 22.58 -0.33
N TYR A 518 -29.89 21.48 -0.86
CA TYR A 518 -30.67 20.27 -1.12
C TYR A 518 -31.22 19.66 0.16
N LEU A 519 -30.40 19.56 1.19
CA LEU A 519 -30.80 19.00 2.49
C LEU A 519 -31.88 19.85 3.19
N LEU A 520 -31.80 21.17 3.14
CA LEU A 520 -32.77 22.05 3.78
C LEU A 520 -34.14 22.06 3.07
N ASN A 521 -34.15 22.07 1.75
CA ASN A 521 -35.36 22.35 0.96
C ASN A 521 -36.06 21.09 0.46
N TYR A 522 -35.34 20.04 0.10
CA TYR A 522 -35.92 18.88 -0.60
C TYR A 522 -36.03 17.60 0.26
N ILE A 523 -35.19 17.42 1.26
CA ILE A 523 -35.15 16.17 2.02
C ILE A 523 -36.47 15.86 2.74
N LYS A 524 -37.25 16.89 3.07
CA LYS A 524 -38.54 16.76 3.76
C LYS A 524 -39.65 16.11 2.91
N GLU A 525 -39.49 16.17 1.59
CA GLU A 525 -40.48 15.64 0.64
C GLU A 525 -40.49 14.10 0.55
N TYR A 526 -39.45 13.44 1.06
CA TYR A 526 -39.29 11.99 0.97
C TYR A 526 -39.66 11.28 2.27
N ASP A 527 -40.28 10.11 2.14
CA ASP A 527 -40.64 9.25 3.26
C ASP A 527 -39.41 8.52 3.82
N ASN A 528 -38.61 7.94 2.95
CA ASN A 528 -37.38 7.21 3.28
C ASN A 528 -36.17 7.84 2.62
N ILE A 529 -35.10 7.97 3.38
CA ILE A 529 -33.84 8.55 2.91
C ILE A 529 -32.73 7.54 3.12
N PHE A 530 -32.04 7.20 2.03
CA PHE A 530 -30.92 6.28 2.00
C PHE A 530 -29.65 7.03 1.61
N VAL A 531 -28.59 6.88 2.40
CA VAL A 531 -27.27 7.40 2.10
C VAL A 531 -26.34 6.24 1.81
N LEU A 532 -25.77 6.20 0.59
CA LEU A 532 -24.98 5.10 0.08
C LEU A 532 -23.52 5.51 -0.08
N GLU A 533 -22.62 4.82 0.61
CA GLU A 533 -21.18 5.08 0.58
C GLU A 533 -20.38 3.80 0.74
N GLU A 534 -19.29 3.67 0.00
CA GLU A 534 -18.34 2.56 0.14
C GLU A 534 -17.22 2.94 1.11
N ASN A 535 -17.58 3.05 2.38
CA ASN A 535 -16.70 3.45 3.48
C ASN A 535 -17.21 2.84 4.80
N TYR A 536 -16.34 2.81 5.82
CA TYR A 536 -16.76 2.46 7.16
C TYR A 536 -17.76 3.47 7.71
N VAL A 537 -18.86 3.00 8.27
CA VAL A 537 -20.04 3.80 8.62
C VAL A 537 -19.81 4.86 9.72
N LYS A 538 -18.70 4.78 10.46
CA LYS A 538 -18.39 5.75 11.52
C LYS A 538 -17.67 6.98 10.96
N ASN A 539 -18.08 8.17 11.41
CA ASN A 539 -17.52 9.46 10.98
C ASN A 539 -17.42 9.58 9.44
N SER A 540 -18.48 9.18 8.75
CA SER A 540 -18.52 9.06 7.30
C SER A 540 -19.50 10.10 6.70
N PHE A 541 -19.68 10.05 5.39
CA PHE A 541 -20.58 10.97 4.69
C PHE A 541 -22.01 10.95 5.25
N SER A 542 -22.55 9.75 5.52
CA SER A 542 -23.88 9.63 6.14
C SER A 542 -23.93 10.19 7.56
N THR A 543 -22.83 10.17 8.30
CA THR A 543 -22.74 10.80 9.63
C THR A 543 -22.79 12.32 9.50
N SER A 544 -22.07 12.91 8.54
CA SER A 544 -22.08 14.36 8.30
C SER A 544 -23.48 14.87 7.92
N ILE A 545 -24.24 14.07 7.14
CA ILE A 545 -25.66 14.41 6.83
C ILE A 545 -26.51 14.38 8.11
N LEU A 546 -26.36 13.35 8.96
CA LEU A 546 -27.10 13.25 10.23
C LEU A 546 -26.80 14.44 11.16
N GLU A 547 -25.53 14.82 11.31
CA GLU A 547 -25.11 15.96 12.11
C GLU A 547 -25.73 17.25 11.58
N PHE A 548 -25.62 17.50 10.26
CA PHE A 548 -26.20 18.67 9.63
C PHE A 548 -27.72 18.76 9.83
N LEU A 549 -28.47 17.68 9.65
CA LEU A 549 -29.92 17.67 9.83
C LEU A 549 -30.30 17.91 11.30
N ASN A 550 -29.58 17.31 12.23
CA ASN A 550 -29.80 17.51 13.66
C ASN A 550 -29.57 18.98 14.07
N ASP A 551 -28.47 19.57 13.61
CA ASP A 551 -28.11 20.97 13.92
C ASP A 551 -29.11 21.98 13.35
N ASN A 552 -29.79 21.61 12.26
CA ASN A 552 -30.87 22.41 11.65
C ASN A 552 -32.28 22.02 12.11
N GLY A 553 -32.42 21.19 13.15
CA GLY A 553 -33.71 20.80 13.71
C GLY A 553 -34.58 19.94 12.78
N ILE A 554 -33.98 19.28 11.78
CA ILE A 554 -34.69 18.44 10.82
C ILE A 554 -34.68 16.99 11.32
N GLN A 555 -35.86 16.52 11.74
CA GLN A 555 -36.07 15.14 12.20
C GLN A 555 -36.42 14.22 11.01
N LYS A 556 -35.47 13.49 10.49
CA LYS A 556 -35.65 12.46 9.45
C LYS A 556 -34.84 11.22 9.78
N LEU A 557 -35.45 10.06 9.54
CA LEU A 557 -34.73 8.78 9.63
C LEU A 557 -33.83 8.61 8.41
N ILE A 558 -32.54 8.49 8.63
CA ILE A 558 -31.57 8.24 7.59
C ILE A 558 -31.13 6.77 7.64
N HIS A 559 -31.39 6.04 6.58
CA HIS A 559 -30.92 4.67 6.39
C HIS A 559 -29.49 4.70 5.80
N ARG A 560 -28.52 4.28 6.58
CA ARG A 560 -27.10 4.28 6.15
C ARG A 560 -26.73 2.96 5.50
N ILE A 561 -26.46 2.99 4.20
CA ILE A 561 -25.97 1.87 3.41
C ILE A 561 -24.48 2.04 3.22
N ALA A 562 -23.70 1.49 4.15
CA ALA A 562 -22.26 1.60 4.26
C ALA A 562 -21.68 0.31 4.84
N LEU A 563 -20.35 0.21 4.92
CA LEU A 563 -19.66 -0.91 5.55
C LEU A 563 -19.88 -0.86 7.07
N LYS A 564 -20.47 -1.92 7.59
CA LYS A 564 -20.78 -2.04 9.03
C LYS A 564 -19.53 -2.30 9.86
N TYR A 565 -18.59 -3.04 9.30
CA TYR A 565 -17.32 -3.39 9.92
C TYR A 565 -16.15 -2.81 9.11
N ALA A 566 -15.06 -2.52 9.80
CA ALA A 566 -13.87 -1.92 9.21
C ALA A 566 -12.77 -2.95 8.87
N ILE A 567 -13.00 -4.23 9.13
CA ILE A 567 -12.07 -5.32 8.77
C ILE A 567 -12.76 -6.18 7.73
N ILE A 568 -12.54 -5.83 6.47
CA ILE A 568 -13.07 -6.56 5.32
C ILE A 568 -12.01 -7.56 4.85
N PRO A 569 -12.35 -8.85 4.73
CA PRO A 569 -11.40 -9.88 4.33
C PRO A 569 -10.97 -9.74 2.86
N HIS A 570 -10.06 -10.61 2.43
CA HIS A 570 -9.66 -10.73 1.02
C HIS A 570 -10.68 -11.56 0.21
N GLY A 571 -10.72 -11.31 -1.09
CA GLY A 571 -11.60 -11.97 -2.06
C GLY A 571 -11.85 -11.07 -3.26
N LYS A 572 -12.61 -11.52 -4.23
CA LYS A 572 -13.00 -10.65 -5.35
C LYS A 572 -13.89 -9.52 -4.84
N ARG A 573 -13.63 -8.29 -5.30
CA ARG A 573 -14.37 -7.10 -4.89
C ARG A 573 -15.89 -7.28 -4.99
N GLU A 574 -16.37 -7.89 -6.06
CA GLU A 574 -17.80 -8.16 -6.26
C GLU A 574 -18.42 -9.10 -5.21
N GLU A 575 -17.68 -10.14 -4.81
CA GLU A 575 -18.13 -11.07 -3.78
C GLU A 575 -18.24 -10.36 -2.43
N LEU A 576 -17.24 -9.54 -2.10
CA LEU A 576 -17.20 -8.77 -0.85
C LEU A 576 -18.33 -7.73 -0.79
N LEU A 577 -18.59 -7.01 -1.88
CA LEU A 577 -19.72 -6.06 -1.94
C LEU A 577 -21.07 -6.75 -1.74
N LYS A 578 -21.27 -7.96 -2.29
CA LYS A 578 -22.50 -8.74 -2.07
C LYS A 578 -22.62 -9.22 -0.62
N GLU A 579 -21.53 -9.69 -0.03
CA GLU A 579 -21.50 -10.11 1.39
C GLU A 579 -21.83 -8.97 2.35
N GLU A 580 -21.30 -7.76 2.06
CA GLU A 580 -21.60 -6.55 2.84
C GLU A 580 -22.98 -5.94 2.52
N LYS A 581 -23.78 -6.61 1.68
CA LYS A 581 -25.10 -6.15 1.22
C LYS A 581 -25.06 -4.75 0.58
N LEU A 582 -24.03 -4.52 -0.25
CA LEU A 582 -23.82 -3.26 -0.98
C LEU A 582 -24.00 -3.41 -2.49
N LYS A 583 -24.26 -4.60 -3.05
CA LYS A 583 -24.41 -4.82 -4.49
C LYS A 583 -25.46 -5.89 -4.82
N GLY A 584 -26.14 -5.68 -5.97
CA GLY A 584 -27.06 -6.65 -6.56
C GLY A 584 -28.27 -6.99 -5.68
N GLU A 585 -28.73 -8.23 -5.73
CA GLU A 585 -29.92 -8.70 -5.00
C GLU A 585 -29.81 -8.46 -3.48
N SER A 586 -28.63 -8.69 -2.89
CA SER A 586 -28.43 -8.48 -1.45
C SER A 586 -28.60 -7.02 -1.00
N LEU A 587 -28.33 -6.05 -1.89
CA LEU A 587 -28.61 -4.64 -1.66
C LEU A 587 -30.13 -4.37 -1.76
N ILE A 588 -30.80 -4.94 -2.74
CA ILE A 588 -32.26 -4.80 -2.92
C ILE A 588 -32.97 -5.34 -1.66
N GLU A 589 -32.64 -6.55 -1.22
CA GLU A 589 -33.19 -7.14 0.01
C GLU A 589 -32.98 -6.24 1.23
N ARG A 590 -31.78 -5.65 1.36
CA ARG A 590 -31.47 -4.71 2.44
C ARG A 590 -32.33 -3.46 2.38
N ILE A 591 -32.57 -2.92 1.18
CA ILE A 591 -33.46 -1.76 0.98
C ILE A 591 -34.91 -2.11 1.35
N GLU A 592 -35.41 -3.27 0.89
CA GLU A 592 -36.77 -3.75 1.23
C GLU A 592 -36.93 -3.95 2.73
N GLU A 593 -35.97 -4.58 3.41
CA GLU A 593 -35.96 -4.73 4.88
C GLU A 593 -36.05 -3.39 5.60
N LEU A 594 -35.43 -2.35 5.07
CA LEU A 594 -35.41 -1.01 5.66
C LEU A 594 -36.71 -0.23 5.40
N ILE A 595 -37.36 -0.46 4.27
CA ILE A 595 -38.66 0.19 3.92
C ILE A 595 -39.85 -0.51 4.61
N TYR A 596 -39.91 -1.84 4.53
CA TYR A 596 -41.09 -2.61 4.92
C TYR A 596 -40.97 -3.31 6.28
N GLY A 597 -39.78 -3.25 6.90
CA GLY A 597 -39.43 -4.05 8.06
C GLY A 597 -39.01 -5.47 7.68
N ARG A 598 -38.35 -6.17 8.61
CA ARG A 598 -38.01 -7.57 8.38
C ARG A 598 -39.27 -8.39 8.17
N LYS A 599 -39.43 -9.02 7.02
CA LYS A 599 -40.39 -10.12 6.88
C LYS A 599 -40.05 -11.15 7.96
N LYS A 600 -41.00 -11.36 8.90
CA LYS A 600 -40.88 -12.35 9.98
C LYS A 600 -40.74 -13.76 9.42
#